data_e5a964bd0d25e40a0dfe45c87ec5cb3f
#
_entry.id   e5a964bd0d25e40a0dfe45c87ec5cb3f
#
_cell.length_a   1.000
_cell.length_b   1.000
_cell.length_c   1.000
_cell.angle_alpha   90.00
_cell.angle_beta   90.00
_cell.angle_gamma   90.00
#
_symmetry.space_group_name_H-M   'P 1'
#
loop_
_entity.id
_entity.type
_entity.pdbx_description
1 polymer ?
#
loop_
_entity_poly.entity_id
_entity_poly.type
_entity_poly.pdbx_seq_one_letter_code
_entity_poly.pdbx_strand_id
1 'polypeptide(L)'
;MKNGTIKRTLALILALSALFFASCGKTEKKYDCNHKDKNDDGFCDSCNRLVLVYFDLYALNDLHGKFLDTDSQPGVDELTTYFEQAREKNPNTVLLASGDMWQGSPESNLTSGNMMTEWMNRVGFVSMTLGNHEFDWGEEAIIENEELADFPFLAINIYDRETNKHVEYCESSVVVELNGVTVGIIGAIGDCYSSIAPDKVEDVYFKTGDELTALVKAESARLRAEEGVEFIVYSLHDGGNNGSVNYGTSYYDITLSRGYVDLVFEGHTHRSYAKPDDEGVWHLQGGGDNDGITYASARYNTANGNKAVTEAKFIKTNEYYQLPDSPIVNELLNKYKDTISAGDEVLGTTPTWRSSDYLRDVIAQLYYEKGVELWGDEYDIVLGGGYMSARSPYDLEAGEIRYGDLYSIFPFDNNLVLCSIKGSDLERRFFNTNNSNYYVYYDSYGASIKNNIDANKTYYIIVDSYSSSYAPNRLTEIKRYDEPVYARDLLAEYIKQGGLSH
;
A
#
# COMPACT_ATOMS: atom_id res chain seq x y z
N MET A 1 -11.32 34.71 9.71
CA MET A 1 -12.72 34.69 10.14
C MET A 1 -13.63 34.58 8.94
N LYS A 2 -14.06 33.40 8.60
CA LYS A 2 -15.37 33.05 8.04
C LYS A 2 -15.40 31.55 7.89
N ASN A 3 -16.07 30.89 8.81
CA ASN A 3 -16.42 29.48 8.76
C ASN A 3 -17.31 29.20 7.54
N GLY A 4 -16.97 28.21 6.77
CA GLY A 4 -17.83 27.65 5.74
C GLY A 4 -17.59 26.15 5.67
N THR A 5 -18.20 25.43 6.62
CA THR A 5 -18.31 23.97 6.58
C THR A 5 -19.18 23.60 5.37
N ILE A 6 -18.58 23.24 4.27
CA ILE A 6 -19.29 22.67 3.12
C ILE A 6 -19.31 21.16 3.34
N LYS A 7 -20.45 20.66 3.78
CA LYS A 7 -20.74 19.22 3.72
C LYS A 7 -20.77 18.84 2.24
N ARG A 8 -19.70 18.21 1.77
CA ARG A 8 -19.68 17.57 0.45
C ARG A 8 -20.36 16.21 0.58
N THR A 9 -21.67 16.18 0.34
CA THR A 9 -22.37 14.95 0.02
C THR A 9 -22.00 14.67 -1.44
N LEU A 10 -21.02 13.82 -1.68
CA LEU A 10 -20.67 13.37 -3.03
C LEU A 10 -21.69 12.32 -3.45
N ALA A 11 -22.77 12.77 -4.07
CA ALA A 11 -23.63 11.90 -4.88
C ALA A 11 -22.91 11.73 -6.24
N LEU A 12 -22.25 10.60 -6.44
CA LEU A 12 -21.71 10.23 -7.75
C LEU A 12 -22.88 9.95 -8.68
N ILE A 13 -23.31 10.95 -9.44
CA ILE A 13 -24.32 10.79 -10.49
C ILE A 13 -23.56 10.33 -11.75
N LEU A 14 -23.52 9.03 -11.97
CA LEU A 14 -23.20 8.46 -13.27
C LEU A 14 -24.37 8.79 -14.23
N ALA A 15 -24.18 9.78 -15.08
CA ALA A 15 -25.12 10.11 -16.16
C ALA A 15 -25.05 9.04 -17.25
N LEU A 16 -25.88 8.03 -17.16
CA LEU A 16 -26.14 7.09 -18.25
C LEU A 16 -27.02 7.76 -19.29
N SER A 17 -26.51 7.83 -20.52
CA SER A 17 -27.25 8.17 -21.74
C SER A 17 -28.40 7.17 -21.93
N ALA A 18 -29.64 7.62 -21.67
CA ALA A 18 -30.84 6.87 -21.96
C ALA A 18 -31.08 6.82 -23.50
N LEU A 19 -30.81 5.67 -24.09
CA LEU A 19 -31.33 5.33 -25.40
C LEU A 19 -32.81 5.01 -25.30
N PHE A 20 -33.63 5.90 -25.85
CA PHE A 20 -35.09 5.72 -26.01
C PHE A 20 -35.38 4.52 -26.90
N PHE A 21 -35.90 3.45 -26.32
CA PHE A 21 -36.73 2.51 -27.05
C PHE A 21 -38.20 2.90 -26.85
N ALA A 22 -38.81 3.47 -27.90
CA ALA A 22 -40.22 3.62 -27.98
C ALA A 22 -40.88 2.24 -28.12
N SER A 23 -41.40 1.70 -27.03
CA SER A 23 -42.25 0.51 -27.03
C SER A 23 -43.68 0.93 -26.79
N CYS A 24 -44.53 0.44 -27.66
CA CYS A 24 -45.98 0.60 -27.76
C CYS A 24 -46.70 0.36 -26.43
N GLY A 25 -47.64 1.25 -26.08
CA GLY A 25 -48.34 1.26 -24.80
C GLY A 25 -49.08 -0.03 -24.46
N LYS A 26 -48.63 -0.65 -23.39
CA LYS A 26 -49.48 -1.41 -22.48
C LYS A 26 -49.33 -0.73 -21.11
N THR A 27 -50.48 -0.24 -20.60
CA THR A 27 -50.56 0.22 -19.20
C THR A 27 -50.17 -0.94 -18.29
N GLU A 28 -48.95 -0.93 -17.80
CA GLU A 28 -48.52 -1.81 -16.71
C GLU A 28 -49.39 -1.47 -15.49
N LYS A 29 -50.23 -2.40 -15.08
CA LYS A 29 -50.84 -2.35 -13.77
C LYS A 29 -49.72 -2.32 -12.75
N LYS A 30 -49.53 -1.20 -12.01
CA LYS A 30 -48.73 -1.15 -10.82
C LYS A 30 -49.31 -2.18 -9.83
N TYR A 31 -48.77 -3.38 -9.86
CA TYR A 31 -49.00 -4.34 -8.78
C TYR A 31 -48.17 -3.85 -7.59
N ASP A 32 -48.89 -3.55 -6.50
CA ASP A 32 -48.29 -3.27 -5.21
C ASP A 32 -47.78 -4.61 -4.65
N CYS A 33 -46.62 -5.03 -5.13
CA CYS A 33 -46.00 -6.30 -4.78
C CYS A 33 -44.89 -6.07 -3.76
N ASN A 34 -45.03 -6.68 -2.60
CA ASN A 34 -43.99 -6.62 -1.54
C ASN A 34 -42.72 -7.41 -1.87
N HIS A 35 -42.59 -7.87 -3.12
CA HIS A 35 -41.44 -8.59 -3.65
C HIS A 35 -40.82 -9.61 -2.67
N LYS A 36 -41.59 -10.60 -2.22
CA LYS A 36 -41.12 -11.67 -1.34
C LYS A 36 -40.54 -12.81 -2.18
N ASP A 37 -39.38 -13.29 -1.77
CA ASP A 37 -38.73 -14.50 -2.29
C ASP A 37 -38.41 -15.39 -1.08
N LYS A 38 -39.29 -16.37 -0.82
CA LYS A 38 -39.22 -17.24 0.34
C LYS A 38 -38.37 -18.48 0.11
N ASN A 39 -38.25 -18.89 -1.15
CA ASN A 39 -37.48 -20.06 -1.56
C ASN A 39 -36.06 -19.70 -2.00
N ASP A 40 -35.71 -18.38 -2.01
CA ASP A 40 -34.40 -17.84 -2.39
C ASP A 40 -33.95 -18.25 -3.80
N ASP A 41 -34.92 -18.38 -4.73
CA ASP A 41 -34.65 -18.69 -6.13
C ASP A 41 -34.29 -17.44 -6.96
N GLY A 42 -34.35 -16.27 -6.36
CA GLY A 42 -34.02 -14.99 -6.97
C GLY A 42 -35.18 -14.32 -7.68
N PHE A 43 -36.40 -14.88 -7.61
CA PHE A 43 -37.58 -14.32 -8.19
C PHE A 43 -38.67 -14.10 -7.14
N CYS A 44 -39.40 -13.01 -7.30
CA CYS A 44 -40.51 -12.73 -6.41
C CYS A 44 -41.63 -13.80 -6.56
N ASP A 45 -42.00 -14.48 -5.45
CA ASP A 45 -43.04 -15.50 -5.40
C ASP A 45 -44.41 -15.05 -5.99
N SER A 46 -44.65 -13.72 -5.98
CA SER A 46 -45.95 -13.17 -6.36
C SER A 46 -45.97 -12.60 -7.77
N CYS A 47 -44.91 -11.97 -8.25
CA CYS A 47 -44.87 -11.28 -9.55
C CYS A 47 -43.79 -11.77 -10.50
N ASN A 48 -42.97 -12.73 -10.06
CA ASN A 48 -41.88 -13.34 -10.82
C ASN A 48 -40.83 -12.31 -11.30
N ARG A 49 -40.69 -11.17 -10.60
CA ARG A 49 -39.63 -10.19 -10.88
C ARG A 49 -38.32 -10.66 -10.27
N LEU A 50 -37.20 -10.50 -11.00
CA LEU A 50 -35.88 -10.74 -10.46
C LEU A 50 -35.64 -9.80 -9.28
N VAL A 51 -35.20 -10.34 -8.15
CA VAL A 51 -34.90 -9.62 -6.91
C VAL A 51 -33.45 -9.79 -6.45
N LEU A 52 -32.66 -10.50 -7.24
CA LEU A 52 -31.20 -10.60 -7.01
C LEU A 52 -30.46 -9.48 -7.73
N VAL A 53 -29.56 -8.87 -7.00
CA VAL A 53 -28.56 -7.94 -7.55
C VAL A 53 -27.19 -8.60 -7.40
N TYR A 54 -26.46 -8.70 -8.51
CA TYR A 54 -25.07 -9.16 -8.55
C TYR A 54 -24.15 -7.97 -8.71
N PHE A 55 -23.05 -7.99 -7.99
CA PHE A 55 -22.01 -6.98 -8.09
C PHE A 55 -20.63 -7.60 -7.92
N ASP A 56 -19.65 -6.99 -8.57
CA ASP A 56 -18.28 -7.45 -8.60
C ASP A 56 -17.36 -6.46 -7.86
N LEU A 57 -16.48 -6.99 -7.05
CA LEU A 57 -15.55 -6.25 -6.23
C LEU A 57 -14.12 -6.67 -6.63
N TYR A 58 -13.32 -5.71 -7.05
CA TYR A 58 -11.90 -5.90 -7.33
C TYR A 58 -11.09 -5.07 -6.36
N ALA A 59 -10.03 -5.66 -5.80
CA ALA A 59 -9.09 -4.92 -4.99
C ALA A 59 -7.66 -5.11 -5.46
N LEU A 60 -6.91 -4.00 -5.44
CA LEU A 60 -5.46 -3.95 -5.51
C LEU A 60 -4.89 -3.73 -4.11
N ASN A 61 -3.70 -4.24 -3.88
CA ASN A 61 -2.89 -3.99 -2.70
C ASN A 61 -1.41 -4.07 -3.09
N ASP A 62 -0.55 -3.37 -2.36
CA ASP A 62 0.91 -3.47 -2.47
C ASP A 62 1.42 -3.33 -3.92
N LEU A 63 0.83 -2.40 -4.69
CA LEU A 63 1.22 -2.15 -6.08
C LEU A 63 2.61 -1.49 -6.17
N HIS A 64 2.97 -0.74 -5.14
CA HIS A 64 4.27 -0.12 -5.00
C HIS A 64 4.70 0.69 -6.22
N GLY A 65 3.78 1.50 -6.72
CA GLY A 65 4.04 2.42 -7.82
C GLY A 65 4.39 1.76 -9.15
N LYS A 66 4.14 0.46 -9.36
CA LYS A 66 4.44 -0.27 -10.59
C LYS A 66 3.62 0.26 -11.76
N PHE A 67 4.07 1.37 -12.31
CA PHE A 67 3.37 2.11 -13.34
C PHE A 67 3.72 1.58 -14.73
N LEU A 68 5.00 1.34 -15.01
CA LEU A 68 5.49 0.84 -16.29
C LEU A 68 5.84 -0.64 -16.22
N ASP A 69 5.73 -1.27 -17.39
CA ASP A 69 6.24 -2.61 -17.60
C ASP A 69 7.75 -2.68 -17.42
N THR A 70 8.19 -3.76 -16.82
CA THR A 70 9.59 -4.18 -16.81
C THR A 70 9.73 -5.54 -17.48
N ASP A 71 10.96 -5.98 -17.72
CA ASP A 71 11.21 -7.32 -18.32
C ASP A 71 10.63 -8.48 -17.47
N SER A 72 10.37 -8.24 -16.19
CA SER A 72 9.93 -9.27 -15.25
C SER A 72 8.53 -9.05 -14.66
N GLN A 73 7.99 -7.83 -14.75
CA GLN A 73 6.71 -7.47 -14.12
C GLN A 73 5.95 -6.47 -15.00
N PRO A 74 4.64 -6.67 -15.21
CA PRO A 74 3.78 -5.72 -15.90
C PRO A 74 3.51 -4.50 -15.05
N GLY A 75 3.26 -3.38 -15.72
CA GLY A 75 2.76 -2.15 -15.14
C GLY A 75 1.24 -2.14 -15.01
N VAL A 76 0.65 -0.95 -15.15
CA VAL A 76 -0.80 -0.77 -14.99
C VAL A 76 -1.56 -0.65 -16.32
N ASP A 77 -0.88 -0.78 -17.46
CA ASP A 77 -1.48 -0.60 -18.79
C ASP A 77 -2.58 -1.63 -19.07
N GLU A 78 -2.21 -2.91 -19.10
CA GLU A 78 -3.14 -3.99 -19.38
C GLU A 78 -4.14 -4.18 -18.23
N LEU A 79 -3.72 -3.88 -16.99
CA LEU A 79 -4.60 -3.88 -15.83
C LEU A 79 -5.72 -2.85 -15.98
N THR A 80 -5.41 -1.66 -16.50
CA THR A 80 -6.40 -0.62 -16.83
C THR A 80 -7.43 -1.16 -17.83
N THR A 81 -6.97 -1.73 -18.93
CA THR A 81 -7.84 -2.36 -19.93
C THR A 81 -8.68 -3.50 -19.34
N TYR A 82 -8.11 -4.29 -18.43
CA TYR A 82 -8.83 -5.35 -17.75
C TYR A 82 -10.00 -4.80 -16.93
N PHE A 83 -9.81 -3.73 -16.18
CA PHE A 83 -10.87 -3.10 -15.38
C PHE A 83 -11.95 -2.45 -16.24
N GLU A 84 -11.57 -1.84 -17.37
CA GLU A 84 -12.54 -1.33 -18.34
C GLU A 84 -13.45 -2.45 -18.88
N GLN A 85 -12.86 -3.58 -19.28
CA GLN A 85 -13.64 -4.76 -19.73
C GLN A 85 -14.47 -5.38 -18.62
N ALA A 86 -14.02 -5.36 -17.37
CA ALA A 86 -14.80 -5.86 -16.23
C ALA A 86 -16.08 -5.03 -16.04
N ARG A 87 -15.98 -3.70 -16.12
CA ARG A 87 -17.14 -2.80 -16.03
C ARG A 87 -18.09 -2.91 -17.22
N GLU A 88 -17.56 -3.15 -18.42
CA GLU A 88 -18.41 -3.42 -19.60
C GLU A 88 -19.23 -4.69 -19.40
N LYS A 89 -18.67 -5.72 -18.77
CA LYS A 89 -19.38 -6.98 -18.48
C LYS A 89 -20.40 -6.83 -17.36
N ASN A 90 -20.02 -6.12 -16.28
CA ASN A 90 -20.90 -5.86 -15.15
C ASN A 90 -20.75 -4.40 -14.71
N PRO A 91 -21.74 -3.52 -15.03
CA PRO A 91 -21.72 -2.12 -14.58
C PRO A 91 -21.73 -1.95 -13.04
N ASN A 92 -22.14 -2.98 -12.29
CA ASN A 92 -22.07 -3.00 -10.83
C ASN A 92 -20.68 -3.47 -10.35
N THR A 93 -19.61 -2.97 -10.96
CA THR A 93 -18.21 -3.27 -10.59
C THR A 93 -17.64 -2.15 -9.75
N VAL A 94 -17.06 -2.53 -8.62
CA VAL A 94 -16.34 -1.64 -7.68
C VAL A 94 -14.86 -1.97 -7.72
N LEU A 95 -14.04 -0.93 -7.81
CA LEU A 95 -12.58 -1.02 -7.66
C LEU A 95 -12.18 -0.30 -6.38
N LEU A 96 -11.38 -0.96 -5.55
CA LEU A 96 -10.81 -0.38 -4.33
C LEU A 96 -9.33 -0.75 -4.19
N ALA A 97 -8.62 -0.02 -3.34
CA ALA A 97 -7.24 -0.34 -3.01
C ALA A 97 -7.09 -0.58 -1.50
N SER A 98 -6.31 -1.58 -1.14
CA SER A 98 -6.05 -1.97 0.25
C SER A 98 -4.62 -1.59 0.71
N GLY A 99 -4.13 -0.42 0.25
CA GLY A 99 -2.90 0.21 0.70
C GLY A 99 -1.63 -0.17 -0.06
N ASP A 100 -0.56 0.58 0.24
CA ASP A 100 0.77 0.46 -0.36
C ASP A 100 0.73 0.60 -1.90
N MET A 101 0.05 1.64 -2.36
CA MET A 101 -0.12 1.88 -3.79
C MET A 101 1.02 2.70 -4.39
N TRP A 102 1.67 3.58 -3.61
CA TRP A 102 2.49 4.64 -4.17
C TRP A 102 3.98 4.34 -4.25
N GLN A 103 4.62 3.96 -3.14
CA GLN A 103 6.06 3.90 -3.01
C GLN A 103 6.67 2.69 -3.72
N GLY A 104 7.67 2.89 -4.61
CA GLY A 104 8.46 1.79 -5.18
C GLY A 104 9.05 2.05 -6.57
N SER A 105 8.32 2.60 -7.54
CA SER A 105 8.87 2.90 -8.87
C SER A 105 9.29 4.37 -9.02
N PRO A 106 10.18 4.69 -9.96
CA PRO A 106 10.61 6.07 -10.18
C PRO A 106 9.45 7.02 -10.54
N GLU A 107 8.48 6.57 -11.34
CA GLU A 107 7.34 7.38 -11.76
C GLU A 107 6.50 7.81 -10.57
N SER A 108 6.25 6.90 -9.65
CA SER A 108 5.49 7.19 -8.43
C SER A 108 6.32 7.96 -7.41
N ASN A 109 7.57 7.56 -7.17
CA ASN A 109 8.43 8.22 -6.18
C ASN A 109 8.74 9.67 -6.55
N LEU A 110 9.11 9.95 -7.82
CA LEU A 110 9.40 11.30 -8.29
C LEU A 110 8.18 12.23 -8.29
N THR A 111 6.98 11.67 -8.22
CA THR A 111 5.74 12.42 -8.14
C THR A 111 5.08 12.33 -6.76
N SER A 112 5.75 11.76 -5.76
CA SER A 112 5.21 11.54 -4.41
C SER A 112 3.81 10.91 -4.42
N GLY A 113 3.59 9.92 -5.30
CA GLY A 113 2.33 9.21 -5.45
C GLY A 113 1.29 9.89 -6.35
N ASN A 114 1.45 11.18 -6.72
CA ASN A 114 0.44 11.92 -7.46
C ASN A 114 0.04 11.26 -8.79
N MET A 115 1.01 10.71 -9.52
CA MET A 115 0.74 10.04 -10.79
C MET A 115 -0.11 8.77 -10.61
N MET A 116 0.13 8.01 -9.54
CA MET A 116 -0.67 6.84 -9.18
C MET A 116 -2.08 7.23 -8.75
N THR A 117 -2.23 8.28 -7.95
CA THR A 117 -3.53 8.81 -7.52
C THR A 117 -4.36 9.26 -8.73
N GLU A 118 -3.76 9.96 -9.70
CA GLU A 118 -4.46 10.33 -10.94
C GLU A 118 -4.81 9.12 -11.81
N TRP A 119 -3.95 8.10 -11.88
CA TRP A 119 -4.30 6.86 -12.54
C TRP A 119 -5.52 6.21 -11.91
N MET A 120 -5.57 6.13 -10.58
CA MET A 120 -6.71 5.57 -9.84
C MET A 120 -7.98 6.38 -10.09
N ASN A 121 -7.91 7.73 -10.16
CA ASN A 121 -9.03 8.58 -10.56
C ASN A 121 -9.56 8.21 -11.95
N ARG A 122 -8.67 8.10 -12.94
CA ARG A 122 -9.02 7.82 -14.34
C ARG A 122 -9.61 6.41 -14.52
N VAL A 123 -9.08 5.44 -13.80
CA VAL A 123 -9.59 4.07 -13.77
C VAL A 123 -10.87 3.98 -12.95
N GLY A 124 -11.12 4.91 -12.02
CA GLY A 124 -12.34 5.05 -11.24
C GLY A 124 -12.38 4.15 -10.01
N PHE A 125 -11.33 4.18 -9.22
CA PHE A 125 -11.36 3.63 -7.87
C PHE A 125 -12.39 4.38 -7.01
N VAL A 126 -13.03 3.67 -6.08
CA VAL A 126 -14.02 4.26 -5.17
C VAL A 126 -13.43 4.55 -3.80
N SER A 127 -12.29 3.96 -3.47
CA SER A 127 -11.55 4.21 -2.24
C SER A 127 -10.13 3.65 -2.30
N MET A 128 -9.25 4.19 -1.44
CA MET A 128 -7.96 3.62 -1.11
C MET A 128 -7.81 3.59 0.41
N THR A 129 -7.57 2.41 0.97
CA THR A 129 -7.13 2.28 2.36
C THR A 129 -5.66 2.69 2.44
N LEU A 130 -5.27 3.46 3.46
CA LEU A 130 -3.88 3.82 3.67
C LEU A 130 -3.09 2.60 4.17
N GLY A 131 -1.92 2.37 3.58
CA GLY A 131 -0.93 1.41 4.05
C GLY A 131 0.23 2.09 4.77
N ASN A 132 1.27 1.33 5.13
CA ASN A 132 2.43 1.90 5.80
C ASN A 132 3.30 2.73 4.85
N HIS A 133 3.34 2.40 3.56
CA HIS A 133 4.16 3.11 2.58
C HIS A 133 3.53 4.39 2.04
N GLU A 134 2.27 4.68 2.30
CA GLU A 134 1.70 6.01 2.05
C GLU A 134 2.34 7.07 2.95
N PHE A 135 2.92 6.67 4.09
CA PHE A 135 3.61 7.58 5.02
C PHE A 135 5.09 7.82 4.70
N ASP A 136 5.67 7.19 3.67
CA ASP A 136 7.10 7.29 3.39
C ASP A 136 7.56 8.74 3.13
N TRP A 137 6.70 9.60 2.61
CA TRP A 137 6.96 11.03 2.41
C TRP A 137 6.31 11.92 3.48
N GLY A 138 5.73 11.33 4.55
CA GLY A 138 5.05 12.03 5.63
C GLY A 138 3.58 12.36 5.33
N GLU A 139 2.91 12.92 6.32
CA GLU A 139 1.47 13.23 6.24
C GLU A 139 1.14 14.30 5.20
N GLU A 140 2.06 15.25 4.92
CA GLU A 140 1.86 16.29 3.91
C GLU A 140 1.61 15.69 2.52
N ALA A 141 2.36 14.65 2.14
CA ALA A 141 2.15 13.96 0.86
C ALA A 141 0.80 13.24 0.80
N ILE A 142 0.32 12.71 1.92
CA ILE A 142 -1.03 12.11 1.98
C ILE A 142 -2.10 13.18 1.76
N ILE A 143 -1.96 14.34 2.41
CA ILE A 143 -2.89 15.46 2.28
C ILE A 143 -2.93 15.97 0.83
N GLU A 144 -1.76 16.16 0.20
CA GLU A 144 -1.67 16.59 -1.21
C GLU A 144 -2.35 15.59 -2.16
N ASN A 145 -2.16 14.29 -1.93
CA ASN A 145 -2.79 13.25 -2.73
C ASN A 145 -4.29 13.12 -2.44
N GLU A 146 -4.75 13.38 -1.20
CA GLU A 146 -6.19 13.42 -0.86
C GLU A 146 -6.89 14.55 -1.59
N GLU A 147 -6.26 15.73 -1.66
CA GLU A 147 -6.79 16.86 -2.43
C GLU A 147 -6.88 16.56 -3.95
N LEU A 148 -6.00 15.70 -4.47
CA LEU A 148 -5.95 15.28 -5.88
C LEU A 148 -6.95 14.15 -6.17
N ALA A 149 -7.27 13.31 -5.19
CA ALA A 149 -8.09 12.11 -5.38
C ALA A 149 -9.58 12.45 -5.58
N ASP A 150 -10.22 11.77 -6.54
CA ASP A 150 -11.68 11.82 -6.75
C ASP A 150 -12.42 10.84 -5.82
N PHE A 151 -11.70 10.14 -4.95
CA PHE A 151 -12.19 9.13 -4.01
C PHE A 151 -11.59 9.35 -2.62
N PRO A 152 -12.25 8.94 -1.52
CA PRO A 152 -11.70 9.10 -0.18
C PRO A 152 -10.56 8.12 0.10
N PHE A 153 -9.57 8.57 0.86
CA PHE A 153 -8.66 7.69 1.58
C PHE A 153 -9.34 7.18 2.83
N LEU A 154 -9.09 5.92 3.18
CA LEU A 154 -9.77 5.26 4.30
C LEU A 154 -8.76 4.77 5.35
N ALA A 155 -8.97 5.19 6.60
CA ALA A 155 -8.28 4.60 7.75
C ALA A 155 -9.02 4.98 9.06
N ILE A 156 -9.90 4.13 9.53
CA ILE A 156 -10.74 4.38 10.72
C ILE A 156 -9.94 4.59 12.02
N ASN A 157 -8.67 4.19 12.03
CA ASN A 157 -7.87 4.06 13.24
C ASN A 157 -6.68 5.01 13.35
N ILE A 158 -6.58 6.04 12.50
CA ILE A 158 -5.53 7.07 12.60
C ILE A 158 -6.05 8.28 13.35
N TYR A 159 -5.33 8.68 14.37
CA TYR A 159 -5.74 9.75 15.28
C TYR A 159 -4.62 10.76 15.50
N ASP A 160 -4.96 12.03 15.43
CA ASP A 160 -4.07 13.13 15.79
C ASP A 160 -3.72 13.07 17.28
N ARG A 161 -2.44 13.18 17.60
CA ARG A 161 -1.88 12.95 18.94
C ARG A 161 -2.22 14.08 19.91
N GLU A 162 -2.30 15.32 19.42
CA GLU A 162 -2.59 16.48 20.26
C GLU A 162 -4.09 16.56 20.61
N THR A 163 -4.94 16.38 19.60
CA THR A 163 -6.39 16.55 19.75
C THR A 163 -7.14 15.29 20.14
N ASN A 164 -6.50 14.12 19.98
CA ASN A 164 -7.12 12.80 20.14
C ASN A 164 -8.38 12.61 19.26
N LYS A 165 -8.39 13.22 18.09
CA LYS A 165 -9.47 13.07 17.10
C LYS A 165 -8.96 12.28 15.92
N HIS A 166 -9.88 11.65 15.20
CA HIS A 166 -9.61 11.08 13.89
C HIS A 166 -9.03 12.16 12.96
N VAL A 167 -8.00 11.81 12.18
CA VAL A 167 -7.37 12.75 11.24
C VAL A 167 -8.34 13.21 10.16
N GLU A 168 -8.08 14.38 9.54
CA GLU A 168 -9.02 14.97 8.57
C GLU A 168 -8.75 14.52 7.12
N TYR A 169 -7.56 13.96 6.84
CA TYR A 169 -7.15 13.53 5.49
C TYR A 169 -7.60 12.13 5.10
N CYS A 170 -8.33 11.43 5.96
CA CYS A 170 -8.97 10.16 5.60
C CYS A 170 -10.32 9.99 6.29
N GLU A 171 -11.14 9.11 5.72
CA GLU A 171 -12.45 8.77 6.23
C GLU A 171 -12.43 7.39 6.90
N SER A 172 -13.41 7.11 7.75
CA SER A 172 -13.58 5.78 8.35
C SER A 172 -14.10 4.76 7.35
N SER A 173 -14.95 5.21 6.43
CA SER A 173 -15.65 4.36 5.47
C SER A 173 -16.21 5.18 4.31
N VAL A 174 -16.54 4.49 3.22
CA VAL A 174 -17.30 5.03 2.09
C VAL A 174 -18.49 4.13 1.76
N VAL A 175 -19.55 4.71 1.21
CA VAL A 175 -20.75 3.99 0.78
C VAL A 175 -20.94 4.16 -0.71
N VAL A 176 -21.19 3.06 -1.42
CA VAL A 176 -21.49 3.02 -2.85
C VAL A 176 -22.83 2.35 -3.09
N GLU A 177 -23.60 2.87 -4.04
CA GLU A 177 -24.88 2.30 -4.45
C GLU A 177 -24.74 1.53 -5.76
N LEU A 178 -25.15 0.26 -5.78
CA LEU A 178 -25.02 -0.66 -6.89
C LEU A 178 -26.39 -1.22 -7.23
N ASN A 179 -27.09 -0.57 -8.18
CA ASN A 179 -28.42 -0.99 -8.64
C ASN A 179 -29.43 -1.22 -7.50
N GLY A 180 -29.43 -0.32 -6.51
CA GLY A 180 -30.35 -0.36 -5.36
C GLY A 180 -29.89 -1.25 -4.21
N VAL A 181 -28.63 -1.69 -4.22
CA VAL A 181 -27.92 -2.30 -3.08
C VAL A 181 -26.85 -1.34 -2.59
N THR A 182 -26.83 -1.09 -1.30
CA THR A 182 -25.86 -0.20 -0.66
C THR A 182 -24.72 -1.00 -0.06
N VAL A 183 -23.50 -0.76 -0.57
CA VAL A 183 -22.28 -1.42 -0.12
C VAL A 183 -21.44 -0.41 0.66
N GLY A 184 -21.05 -0.74 1.90
CA GLY A 184 -20.12 0.03 2.72
C GLY A 184 -18.72 -0.56 2.66
N ILE A 185 -17.71 0.29 2.55
CA ILE A 185 -16.30 -0.11 2.62
C ILE A 185 -15.69 0.58 3.83
N ILE A 186 -15.22 -0.18 4.81
CA ILE A 186 -14.51 0.32 5.98
C ILE A 186 -13.02 0.10 5.74
N GLY A 187 -12.17 1.12 5.94
CA GLY A 187 -10.73 1.00 5.79
C GLY A 187 -9.99 1.06 7.13
N ALA A 188 -8.89 0.33 7.23
CA ALA A 188 -7.99 0.41 8.38
C ALA A 188 -6.56 0.01 8.02
N ILE A 189 -5.60 0.57 8.75
CA ILE A 189 -4.21 0.10 8.78
C ILE A 189 -4.03 -0.80 10.01
N GLY A 190 -3.46 -1.99 9.80
CA GLY A 190 -3.26 -2.96 10.88
C GLY A 190 -1.97 -2.75 11.66
N ASP A 191 -1.42 -3.82 12.23
CA ASP A 191 -0.17 -3.78 13.01
C ASP A 191 1.05 -3.39 12.16
N CYS A 192 0.91 -3.39 10.82
CA CYS A 192 1.92 -2.92 9.88
C CYS A 192 2.30 -1.44 10.07
N TYR A 193 1.49 -0.62 10.77
CA TYR A 193 1.88 0.73 11.16
C TYR A 193 3.24 0.77 11.87
N SER A 194 3.62 -0.31 12.54
CA SER A 194 4.92 -0.43 13.21
C SER A 194 6.11 -0.47 12.25
N SER A 195 5.88 -0.60 10.95
CA SER A 195 6.89 -0.55 9.89
C SER A 195 7.14 0.88 9.39
N ILE A 196 6.29 1.85 9.75
CA ILE A 196 6.46 3.25 9.37
C ILE A 196 7.63 3.85 10.17
N ALA A 197 8.46 4.64 9.51
CA ALA A 197 9.52 5.37 10.18
C ALA A 197 8.91 6.36 11.19
N PRO A 198 9.33 6.37 12.47
CA PRO A 198 8.68 7.15 13.53
C PRO A 198 8.65 8.67 13.25
N ASP A 199 9.65 9.21 12.55
CA ASP A 199 9.73 10.62 12.16
C ASP A 199 8.72 11.03 11.08
N LYS A 200 8.01 10.06 10.48
CA LYS A 200 6.97 10.30 9.49
C LYS A 200 5.55 10.33 10.09
N VAL A 201 5.43 9.98 11.37
CA VAL A 201 4.15 9.84 12.08
C VAL A 201 4.23 10.42 13.50
N GLU A 202 5.02 11.50 13.68
CA GLU A 202 5.22 12.13 15.00
C GLU A 202 3.91 12.71 15.55
N ASP A 203 3.06 13.24 14.68
CA ASP A 203 1.82 13.94 15.05
C ASP A 203 0.61 13.00 15.16
N VAL A 204 0.73 11.74 14.74
CA VAL A 204 -0.38 10.78 14.78
C VAL A 204 -0.06 9.53 15.59
N TYR A 205 -1.12 8.79 15.96
CA TYR A 205 -1.02 7.46 16.52
C TYR A 205 -2.13 6.57 15.97
N PHE A 206 -1.89 5.26 16.05
CA PHE A 206 -2.78 4.24 15.51
C PHE A 206 -3.47 3.49 16.63
N LYS A 207 -4.80 3.38 16.57
CA LYS A 207 -5.55 2.49 17.45
C LYS A 207 -5.51 1.08 16.88
N THR A 208 -5.11 0.12 17.68
CA THR A 208 -4.86 -1.27 17.26
C THR A 208 -5.56 -2.27 18.17
N GLY A 209 -5.51 -3.55 17.84
CA GLY A 209 -6.06 -4.62 18.64
C GLY A 209 -7.54 -4.43 18.98
N ASP A 210 -7.88 -4.49 20.28
CA ASP A 210 -9.26 -4.35 20.75
C ASP A 210 -9.89 -2.99 20.43
N GLU A 211 -9.09 -1.91 20.39
CA GLU A 211 -9.59 -0.58 20.03
C GLU A 211 -9.99 -0.52 18.55
N LEU A 212 -9.16 -1.03 17.64
CA LEU A 212 -9.48 -1.13 16.22
C LEU A 212 -10.72 -2.00 16.02
N THR A 213 -10.78 -3.16 16.66
CA THR A 213 -11.95 -4.05 16.63
C THR A 213 -13.23 -3.32 17.03
N ALA A 214 -13.17 -2.53 18.12
CA ALA A 214 -14.32 -1.75 18.59
C ALA A 214 -14.75 -0.69 17.58
N LEU A 215 -13.80 0.00 16.94
CA LEU A 215 -14.08 0.99 15.89
C LEU A 215 -14.78 0.35 14.69
N VAL A 216 -14.25 -0.76 14.15
CA VAL A 216 -14.85 -1.47 13.00
C VAL A 216 -16.27 -1.95 13.31
N LYS A 217 -16.50 -2.50 14.52
CA LYS A 217 -17.83 -2.91 14.97
C LYS A 217 -18.81 -1.75 15.05
N ALA A 218 -18.38 -0.64 15.64
CA ALA A 218 -19.20 0.55 15.76
C ALA A 218 -19.57 1.14 14.40
N GLU A 219 -18.59 1.23 13.49
CA GLU A 219 -18.81 1.75 12.15
C GLU A 219 -19.71 0.82 11.32
N SER A 220 -19.52 -0.49 11.39
CA SER A 220 -20.42 -1.45 10.76
C SER A 220 -21.85 -1.29 11.24
N ALA A 221 -22.07 -1.11 12.54
CA ALA A 221 -23.38 -0.88 13.12
C ALA A 221 -23.99 0.47 12.64
N ARG A 222 -23.19 1.55 12.60
CA ARG A 222 -23.59 2.87 12.11
C ARG A 222 -24.04 2.80 10.66
N LEU A 223 -23.21 2.22 9.78
CA LEU A 223 -23.49 2.08 8.36
C LEU A 223 -24.83 1.34 8.10
N ARG A 224 -25.04 0.25 8.84
CA ARG A 224 -26.31 -0.52 8.71
C ARG A 224 -27.53 0.25 9.24
N ALA A 225 -27.37 0.97 10.36
CA ALA A 225 -28.48 1.63 11.02
C ALA A 225 -28.83 2.99 10.43
N GLU A 226 -27.84 3.78 10.03
CA GLU A 226 -28.02 5.17 9.61
C GLU A 226 -28.02 5.34 8.10
N GLU A 227 -27.26 4.49 7.37
CA GLU A 227 -27.12 4.60 5.92
C GLU A 227 -27.75 3.42 5.16
N GLY A 228 -28.31 2.45 5.88
CA GLY A 228 -29.04 1.31 5.29
C GLY A 228 -28.11 0.34 4.53
N VAL A 229 -26.82 0.30 4.88
CA VAL A 229 -25.86 -0.56 4.19
C VAL A 229 -26.20 -2.02 4.36
N GLU A 230 -26.29 -2.72 3.24
CA GLU A 230 -26.69 -4.13 3.15
C GLU A 230 -25.48 -5.09 3.10
N PHE A 231 -24.38 -4.66 2.48
CA PHE A 231 -23.16 -5.44 2.36
C PHE A 231 -21.96 -4.61 2.83
N ILE A 232 -21.12 -5.17 3.71
CA ILE A 232 -19.95 -4.47 4.26
C ILE A 232 -18.68 -5.19 3.84
N VAL A 233 -17.80 -4.43 3.16
CA VAL A 233 -16.43 -4.79 2.84
C VAL A 233 -15.49 -4.20 3.90
N TYR A 234 -14.55 -4.97 4.36
CA TYR A 234 -13.45 -4.48 5.18
C TYR A 234 -12.16 -4.48 4.35
N SER A 235 -11.63 -3.31 4.09
CA SER A 235 -10.35 -3.11 3.41
C SER A 235 -9.28 -2.86 4.47
N LEU A 236 -8.48 -3.87 4.75
CA LEU A 236 -7.49 -3.87 5.82
C LEU A 236 -6.08 -3.91 5.23
N HIS A 237 -5.27 -2.87 5.46
CA HIS A 237 -3.86 -2.95 5.14
C HIS A 237 -3.12 -3.68 6.28
N ASP A 238 -3.17 -4.98 6.21
CA ASP A 238 -2.50 -6.03 7.00
C ASP A 238 -2.91 -7.36 6.39
N GLY A 239 -2.29 -8.47 6.76
CA GLY A 239 -2.62 -9.74 6.15
C GLY A 239 -2.19 -10.95 6.98
N GLY A 240 -2.72 -12.11 6.57
CA GLY A 240 -2.38 -13.39 7.16
C GLY A 240 -0.96 -13.84 6.80
N ASN A 241 -0.17 -14.24 7.79
CA ASN A 241 1.11 -14.87 7.56
C ASN A 241 0.94 -16.23 6.85
N ASN A 242 1.72 -16.49 5.81
CA ASN A 242 1.71 -17.72 5.03
C ASN A 242 0.38 -18.04 4.29
N GLY A 243 -0.43 -17.03 3.99
CA GLY A 243 -1.71 -17.20 3.30
C GLY A 243 -2.72 -18.01 4.11
N SER A 244 -2.67 -17.93 5.43
CA SER A 244 -3.63 -18.52 6.35
C SER A 244 -4.40 -17.43 7.08
N VAL A 245 -5.70 -17.43 6.93
CA VAL A 245 -6.63 -16.50 7.63
C VAL A 245 -6.58 -16.64 9.16
N ASN A 246 -5.98 -17.71 9.67
CA ASN A 246 -5.84 -17.96 11.11
C ASN A 246 -4.51 -17.41 11.68
N TYR A 247 -3.68 -16.75 10.89
CA TYR A 247 -2.39 -16.20 11.30
C TYR A 247 -2.32 -14.70 11.10
N GLY A 248 -3.41 -14.04 11.35
CA GLY A 248 -3.41 -12.62 11.43
C GLY A 248 -3.18 -12.12 12.82
N THR A 249 -3.08 -10.86 12.92
CA THR A 249 -3.18 -10.14 14.18
C THR A 249 -4.52 -10.47 14.83
N SER A 250 -4.52 -10.68 16.12
CA SER A 250 -5.65 -11.23 16.89
C SER A 250 -6.99 -10.49 16.71
N TYR A 251 -6.98 -9.29 16.16
CA TYR A 251 -8.19 -8.49 16.03
C TYR A 251 -9.05 -8.82 14.81
N TYR A 252 -8.52 -9.38 13.72
CA TYR A 252 -9.45 -9.73 12.66
C TYR A 252 -10.19 -11.04 12.90
N ASP A 253 -9.65 -11.98 13.65
CA ASP A 253 -10.42 -13.14 14.12
C ASP A 253 -11.65 -12.69 14.91
N ILE A 254 -11.51 -11.62 15.70
CA ILE A 254 -12.61 -11.06 16.49
C ILE A 254 -13.57 -10.24 15.61
N THR A 255 -13.05 -9.54 14.62
CA THR A 255 -13.86 -8.62 13.78
C THR A 255 -14.70 -9.38 12.77
N LEU A 256 -14.17 -10.46 12.23
CA LEU A 256 -14.68 -11.11 11.02
C LEU A 256 -15.74 -12.13 11.31
N SER A 257 -15.54 -12.92 12.35
CA SER A 257 -16.37 -14.07 12.65
C SER A 257 -17.69 -13.73 13.32
N ARG A 258 -18.25 -12.53 13.18
CA ARG A 258 -19.43 -12.17 13.98
C ARG A 258 -20.48 -11.32 13.28
N GLY A 259 -20.53 -11.39 11.95
CA GLY A 259 -21.56 -10.70 11.17
C GLY A 259 -21.40 -9.18 11.11
N TYR A 260 -20.22 -8.65 11.43
CA TYR A 260 -19.92 -7.23 11.28
C TYR A 260 -19.53 -6.88 9.86
N VAL A 261 -18.73 -7.73 9.21
CA VAL A 261 -18.31 -7.56 7.82
C VAL A 261 -18.67 -8.81 6.99
N ASP A 262 -18.78 -8.65 5.70
CA ASP A 262 -19.23 -9.69 4.78
C ASP A 262 -18.10 -10.21 3.87
N LEU A 263 -17.03 -9.42 3.72
CA LEU A 263 -15.87 -9.68 2.87
C LEU A 263 -14.68 -8.88 3.37
N VAL A 264 -13.46 -9.41 3.23
CA VAL A 264 -12.22 -8.73 3.60
C VAL A 264 -11.22 -8.75 2.45
N PHE A 265 -10.74 -7.56 2.08
CA PHE A 265 -9.55 -7.39 1.26
C PHE A 265 -8.38 -6.96 2.13
N GLU A 266 -7.22 -7.57 1.93
CA GLU A 266 -6.04 -7.44 2.76
C GLU A 266 -4.82 -7.01 1.94
N GLY A 267 -3.72 -6.60 2.62
CA GLY A 267 -2.46 -6.15 2.03
C GLY A 267 -1.24 -6.48 2.88
N HIS A 268 -0.15 -5.71 2.70
CA HIS A 268 1.08 -5.68 3.48
C HIS A 268 1.97 -6.94 3.42
N THR A 269 1.43 -8.13 3.50
CA THR A 269 2.26 -9.35 3.60
C THR A 269 2.70 -9.89 2.25
N HIS A 270 2.32 -9.26 1.14
CA HIS A 270 2.62 -9.67 -0.24
C HIS A 270 2.28 -11.14 -0.51
N ARG A 271 1.19 -11.64 0.07
CA ARG A 271 0.72 -13.03 -0.13
C ARG A 271 -0.45 -13.05 -1.09
N SER A 272 -0.53 -14.11 -1.89
CA SER A 272 -1.64 -14.29 -2.84
C SER A 272 -2.56 -15.38 -2.32
N TYR A 273 -3.78 -15.00 -1.94
CA TYR A 273 -4.80 -15.95 -1.51
C TYR A 273 -6.23 -15.41 -1.67
N ALA A 274 -7.17 -16.35 -1.73
CA ALA A 274 -8.60 -16.13 -1.55
C ALA A 274 -9.15 -17.33 -0.76
N LYS A 275 -9.49 -17.14 0.51
CA LYS A 275 -9.89 -18.22 1.43
C LYS A 275 -10.98 -17.76 2.39
N PRO A 276 -12.01 -18.56 2.65
CA PRO A 276 -12.94 -18.29 3.73
C PRO A 276 -12.32 -18.62 5.09
N ASP A 277 -12.71 -17.87 6.11
CA ASP A 277 -12.47 -18.22 7.51
C ASP A 277 -13.44 -19.34 7.99
N ASP A 278 -13.34 -19.71 9.27
CA ASP A 278 -14.17 -20.76 9.88
C ASP A 278 -15.68 -20.41 9.94
N GLU A 279 -16.04 -19.13 9.78
CA GLU A 279 -17.44 -18.66 9.73
C GLU A 279 -17.90 -18.35 8.30
N GLY A 280 -17.04 -18.55 7.32
CA GLY A 280 -17.36 -18.41 5.90
C GLY A 280 -17.16 -17.01 5.33
N VAL A 281 -16.54 -16.07 6.07
CA VAL A 281 -16.14 -14.77 5.54
C VAL A 281 -14.89 -14.95 4.69
N TRP A 282 -14.91 -14.41 3.49
CA TRP A 282 -13.79 -14.52 2.57
C TRP A 282 -12.72 -13.46 2.84
N HIS A 283 -11.47 -13.89 2.80
CA HIS A 283 -10.25 -13.10 2.92
C HIS A 283 -9.46 -13.18 1.63
N LEU A 284 -9.07 -12.05 1.07
CA LEU A 284 -8.37 -11.97 -0.20
C LEU A 284 -7.18 -11.02 -0.11
N GLN A 285 -6.03 -11.46 -0.65
CA GLN A 285 -4.86 -10.61 -0.85
C GLN A 285 -4.21 -10.93 -2.20
N GLY A 286 -3.77 -9.90 -2.93
CA GLY A 286 -3.36 -9.97 -4.33
C GLY A 286 -1.86 -10.16 -4.58
N GLY A 287 -1.06 -10.45 -3.55
CA GLY A 287 0.40 -10.44 -3.69
C GLY A 287 0.97 -9.04 -3.53
N GLY A 288 2.12 -8.77 -4.11
CA GLY A 288 2.75 -7.46 -4.16
C GLY A 288 3.36 -7.20 -5.54
N ASP A 289 3.78 -5.95 -5.79
CA ASP A 289 4.47 -5.56 -7.03
C ASP A 289 3.73 -5.96 -8.32
N ASN A 290 2.38 -5.92 -8.32
CA ASN A 290 1.51 -6.36 -9.42
C ASN A 290 1.58 -7.87 -9.74
N ASP A 291 1.77 -8.72 -8.76
CA ASP A 291 1.64 -10.18 -8.93
C ASP A 291 0.23 -10.59 -9.40
N GLY A 292 -0.76 -9.78 -9.08
CA GLY A 292 -2.14 -9.95 -9.49
C GLY A 292 -3.12 -9.09 -8.69
N ILE A 293 -4.40 -9.39 -8.90
CA ILE A 293 -5.52 -8.68 -8.28
C ILE A 293 -6.45 -9.66 -7.57
N THR A 294 -7.23 -9.16 -6.63
CA THR A 294 -8.28 -9.95 -5.98
C THR A 294 -9.64 -9.61 -6.53
N TYR A 295 -10.48 -10.62 -6.61
CA TYR A 295 -11.83 -10.54 -7.14
C TYR A 295 -12.80 -11.28 -6.25
N ALA A 296 -13.95 -10.66 -5.99
CA ALA A 296 -15.10 -11.31 -5.41
C ALA A 296 -16.37 -10.90 -6.15
N SER A 297 -17.21 -11.87 -6.50
CA SER A 297 -18.57 -11.64 -6.95
C SER A 297 -19.53 -11.90 -5.79
N ALA A 298 -20.42 -10.97 -5.55
CA ALA A 298 -21.40 -11.08 -4.50
C ALA A 298 -22.82 -10.91 -5.06
N ARG A 299 -23.79 -11.45 -4.32
CA ARG A 299 -25.21 -11.26 -4.59
C ARG A 299 -25.94 -10.77 -3.36
N TYR A 300 -26.96 -9.97 -3.59
CA TYR A 300 -27.90 -9.54 -2.57
C TYR A 300 -29.33 -9.74 -3.05
N ASN A 301 -30.16 -10.34 -2.21
CA ASN A 301 -31.60 -10.53 -2.49
C ASN A 301 -32.41 -9.40 -1.83
N THR A 302 -32.90 -8.47 -2.64
CA THR A 302 -33.62 -7.29 -2.17
C THR A 302 -34.99 -7.61 -1.54
N ALA A 303 -35.47 -8.84 -1.71
CA ALA A 303 -36.78 -9.28 -1.18
C ALA A 303 -36.70 -9.87 0.24
N ASN A 304 -35.59 -10.46 0.60
CA ASN A 304 -35.40 -11.16 1.89
C ASN A 304 -34.13 -10.78 2.66
N GLY A 305 -33.25 -10.00 2.05
CA GLY A 305 -31.97 -9.57 2.66
C GLY A 305 -30.84 -10.63 2.64
N ASN A 306 -31.08 -11.77 1.99
CA ASN A 306 -30.04 -12.80 1.87
C ASN A 306 -28.92 -12.31 0.96
N LYS A 307 -27.68 -12.52 1.43
CA LYS A 307 -26.46 -12.15 0.72
C LYS A 307 -25.45 -13.27 0.75
N ALA A 308 -24.60 -13.31 -0.26
CA ALA A 308 -23.50 -14.28 -0.33
C ALA A 308 -22.41 -13.79 -1.28
N VAL A 309 -21.18 -14.10 -0.96
CA VAL A 309 -20.07 -14.11 -1.91
C VAL A 309 -20.21 -15.39 -2.72
N THR A 310 -20.40 -15.25 -4.02
CA THR A 310 -20.67 -16.38 -4.93
C THR A 310 -19.40 -16.92 -5.58
N GLU A 311 -18.39 -16.07 -5.74
CA GLU A 311 -17.07 -16.40 -6.23
C GLU A 311 -16.07 -15.49 -5.51
N ALA A 312 -14.91 -16.04 -5.15
CA ALA A 312 -13.78 -15.27 -4.68
C ALA A 312 -12.48 -15.92 -5.14
N LYS A 313 -11.56 -15.13 -5.70
CA LYS A 313 -10.31 -15.65 -6.26
C LYS A 313 -9.21 -14.60 -6.31
N PHE A 314 -7.98 -15.08 -6.37
CA PHE A 314 -6.81 -14.34 -6.82
C PHE A 314 -6.68 -14.54 -8.34
N ILE A 315 -6.55 -13.42 -9.07
CA ILE A 315 -6.34 -13.37 -10.51
C ILE A 315 -4.88 -12.98 -10.73
N LYS A 316 -4.13 -13.91 -11.32
CA LYS A 316 -2.71 -13.65 -11.60
C LYS A 316 -2.55 -12.70 -12.76
N THR A 317 -1.48 -11.93 -12.73
CA THR A 317 -1.10 -10.99 -13.79
C THR A 317 -1.10 -11.62 -15.19
N ASN A 318 -0.67 -12.87 -15.33
CA ASN A 318 -0.66 -13.56 -16.63
C ASN A 318 -2.06 -13.75 -17.26
N GLU A 319 -3.14 -13.50 -16.52
CA GLU A 319 -4.50 -13.56 -17.05
C GLU A 319 -4.89 -12.30 -17.81
N TYR A 320 -4.22 -11.16 -17.56
CA TYR A 320 -4.49 -9.88 -18.23
C TYR A 320 -3.29 -9.29 -18.99
N TYR A 321 -2.07 -9.78 -18.81
CA TYR A 321 -0.83 -9.32 -19.42
C TYR A 321 -0.82 -9.29 -20.97
N GLN A 322 -1.77 -9.95 -21.62
CA GLN A 322 -1.89 -9.96 -23.08
C GLN A 322 -2.93 -8.95 -23.61
N LEU A 323 -3.53 -8.17 -22.72
CA LEU A 323 -4.49 -7.15 -23.14
C LEU A 323 -3.76 -5.96 -23.79
N PRO A 324 -4.43 -5.18 -24.62
CA PRO A 324 -3.85 -3.95 -25.17
C PRO A 324 -3.57 -2.92 -24.07
N ASP A 325 -2.50 -2.14 -24.27
CA ASP A 325 -2.19 -0.99 -23.42
C ASP A 325 -3.32 0.02 -23.41
N SER A 326 -3.53 0.65 -22.26
CA SER A 326 -4.51 1.73 -22.14
C SER A 326 -3.90 3.09 -22.53
N PRO A 327 -4.62 3.94 -23.28
CA PRO A 327 -4.15 5.28 -23.58
C PRO A 327 -3.99 6.17 -22.33
N ILE A 328 -4.67 5.83 -21.23
CA ILE A 328 -4.62 6.58 -19.97
C ILE A 328 -3.20 6.66 -19.43
N VAL A 329 -2.46 5.56 -19.48
CA VAL A 329 -1.08 5.49 -18.98
C VAL A 329 -0.17 6.41 -19.79
N ASN A 330 -0.24 6.36 -21.12
CA ASN A 330 0.53 7.23 -21.99
C ASN A 330 0.18 8.73 -21.81
N GLU A 331 -1.07 9.06 -21.54
CA GLU A 331 -1.49 10.43 -21.23
C GLU A 331 -0.87 10.92 -19.91
N LEU A 332 -0.84 10.09 -18.89
CA LEU A 332 -0.24 10.41 -17.58
C LEU A 332 1.29 10.54 -17.68
N LEU A 333 1.96 9.63 -18.40
CA LEU A 333 3.40 9.74 -18.67
C LEU A 333 3.74 11.07 -19.36
N ASN A 334 2.93 11.48 -20.32
CA ASN A 334 3.13 12.77 -21.00
C ASN A 334 2.89 13.96 -20.07
N LYS A 335 1.87 13.88 -19.19
CA LYS A 335 1.56 14.93 -18.21
C LYS A 335 2.71 15.13 -17.23
N TYR A 336 3.26 14.05 -16.70
CA TYR A 336 4.31 14.08 -15.68
C TYR A 336 5.73 14.04 -16.25
N LYS A 337 5.89 14.06 -17.57
CA LYS A 337 7.17 13.87 -18.26
C LYS A 337 8.33 14.68 -17.68
N ASP A 338 8.11 15.96 -17.41
CA ASP A 338 9.19 16.84 -16.92
C ASP A 338 9.64 16.42 -15.52
N THR A 339 8.73 15.95 -14.67
CA THR A 339 9.01 15.48 -13.32
C THR A 339 9.73 14.13 -13.34
N ILE A 340 9.20 13.15 -14.09
CA ILE A 340 9.76 11.79 -14.11
C ILE A 340 11.06 11.69 -14.91
N SER A 341 11.36 12.65 -15.80
CA SER A 341 12.60 12.67 -16.60
C SER A 341 13.89 12.74 -15.76
N ALA A 342 13.80 13.13 -14.48
CA ALA A 342 14.94 13.01 -13.56
C ALA A 342 15.42 11.57 -13.41
N GLY A 343 14.51 10.59 -13.55
CA GLY A 343 14.84 9.17 -13.54
C GLY A 343 15.65 8.71 -14.76
N ASP A 344 15.58 9.43 -15.87
CA ASP A 344 16.27 9.10 -17.13
C ASP A 344 17.77 9.45 -17.13
N GLU A 345 18.25 10.15 -16.11
CA GLU A 345 19.67 10.53 -16.01
C GLU A 345 20.58 9.29 -16.03
N VAL A 346 21.45 9.22 -17.03
CA VAL A 346 22.45 8.14 -17.12
C VAL A 346 23.59 8.41 -16.14
N LEU A 347 23.75 7.52 -15.18
CA LEU A 347 24.77 7.62 -14.13
C LEU A 347 26.10 6.98 -14.53
N GLY A 348 26.04 5.89 -15.28
CA GLY A 348 27.22 5.13 -15.68
C GLY A 348 26.87 3.76 -16.26
N THR A 349 27.77 2.81 -16.16
CA THR A 349 27.56 1.44 -16.62
C THR A 349 28.12 0.43 -15.66
N THR A 350 27.56 -0.79 -15.64
CA THR A 350 28.13 -1.96 -14.98
C THR A 350 28.38 -3.08 -15.99
N PRO A 351 29.56 -3.73 -15.99
CA PRO A 351 29.86 -4.80 -16.96
C PRO A 351 29.13 -6.11 -16.64
N THR A 352 28.61 -6.26 -15.43
CA THR A 352 27.95 -7.48 -14.95
C THR A 352 26.74 -7.12 -14.09
N TRP A 353 25.81 -8.04 -13.99
CA TRP A 353 24.71 -7.99 -13.04
C TRP A 353 25.20 -7.77 -11.61
N ARG A 354 24.48 -6.97 -10.82
CA ARG A 354 24.74 -6.66 -9.43
C ARG A 354 23.51 -6.91 -8.59
N SER A 355 23.58 -7.84 -7.65
CA SER A 355 22.48 -8.12 -6.75
C SER A 355 22.22 -6.96 -5.78
N SER A 356 20.98 -6.86 -5.30
CA SER A 356 20.61 -5.94 -4.21
C SER A 356 21.46 -6.16 -2.95
N ASP A 357 21.85 -7.39 -2.63
CA ASP A 357 22.77 -7.71 -1.53
C ASP A 357 24.16 -7.10 -1.74
N TYR A 358 24.73 -7.23 -2.94
CA TYR A 358 25.99 -6.58 -3.28
C TYR A 358 25.91 -5.05 -3.16
N LEU A 359 24.81 -4.47 -3.63
CA LEU A 359 24.60 -3.03 -3.56
C LEU A 359 24.44 -2.53 -2.13
N ARG A 360 23.80 -3.32 -1.25
CA ARG A 360 23.74 -3.03 0.20
C ARG A 360 25.14 -2.98 0.84
N ASP A 361 26.04 -3.89 0.45
CA ASP A 361 27.42 -3.87 0.94
C ASP A 361 28.14 -2.59 0.46
N VAL A 362 27.92 -2.16 -0.78
CA VAL A 362 28.44 -0.88 -1.30
C VAL A 362 27.86 0.29 -0.49
N ILE A 363 26.55 0.30 -0.22
CA ILE A 363 25.91 1.35 0.59
C ILE A 363 26.48 1.38 2.01
N ALA A 364 26.76 0.24 2.63
CA ALA A 364 27.39 0.19 3.95
C ALA A 364 28.75 0.91 3.96
N GLN A 365 29.55 0.72 2.90
CA GLN A 365 30.80 1.43 2.72
C GLN A 365 30.58 2.94 2.55
N LEU A 366 29.66 3.33 1.68
CA LEU A 366 29.35 4.75 1.42
C LEU A 366 28.81 5.45 2.67
N TYR A 367 27.99 4.78 3.48
CA TYR A 367 27.56 5.29 4.78
C TYR A 367 28.74 5.52 5.72
N TYR A 368 29.67 4.55 5.81
CA TYR A 368 30.88 4.70 6.61
C TYR A 368 31.71 5.90 6.15
N GLU A 369 32.03 5.97 4.85
CA GLU A 369 32.86 7.02 4.28
C GLU A 369 32.23 8.41 4.48
N LYS A 370 30.92 8.54 4.21
CA LYS A 370 30.19 9.80 4.40
C LYS A 370 30.08 10.17 5.88
N GLY A 371 29.85 9.22 6.76
CA GLY A 371 29.80 9.47 8.19
C GLY A 371 31.16 9.91 8.77
N VAL A 372 32.24 9.32 8.30
CA VAL A 372 33.63 9.76 8.68
C VAL A 372 33.90 11.17 8.16
N GLU A 373 33.48 11.51 6.92
CA GLU A 373 33.56 12.88 6.39
C GLU A 373 32.80 13.89 7.28
N LEU A 374 31.61 13.55 7.72
CA LEU A 374 30.76 14.47 8.46
C LEU A 374 31.11 14.58 9.95
N TRP A 375 31.49 13.48 10.59
CA TRP A 375 31.59 13.38 12.06
C TRP A 375 32.86 12.70 12.58
N GLY A 376 33.78 12.28 11.70
CA GLY A 376 35.00 11.55 12.09
C GLY A 376 35.97 12.36 12.94
N ASP A 377 35.91 13.69 12.88
CA ASP A 377 36.75 14.55 13.75
C ASP A 377 36.26 14.55 15.22
N GLU A 378 34.99 14.22 15.46
CA GLU A 378 34.38 14.24 16.80
C GLU A 378 34.15 12.84 17.38
N TYR A 379 33.95 11.82 16.51
CA TYR A 379 33.56 10.47 16.91
C TYR A 379 34.43 9.39 16.24
N ASP A 380 34.86 8.43 17.04
CA ASP A 380 35.54 7.22 16.54
C ASP A 380 34.48 6.26 15.93
N ILE A 381 34.20 6.43 14.64
CA ILE A 381 33.22 5.64 13.91
C ILE A 381 33.75 4.24 13.64
N VAL A 382 33.00 3.21 14.07
CA VAL A 382 33.42 1.80 13.99
C VAL A 382 32.98 1.14 12.69
N LEU A 383 31.75 1.44 12.20
CA LEU A 383 31.21 0.87 10.97
C LEU A 383 30.13 1.76 10.36
N GLY A 384 29.87 1.52 9.06
CA GLY A 384 28.63 1.89 8.39
C GLY A 384 27.79 0.64 8.11
N GLY A 385 26.47 0.76 8.09
CA GLY A 385 25.62 -0.36 7.81
C GLY A 385 24.13 -0.09 8.04
N GLY A 386 23.33 -1.14 8.02
CA GLY A 386 21.90 -0.99 8.21
C GLY A 386 21.15 -2.31 8.29
N TYR A 387 19.83 -2.19 8.27
CA TYR A 387 18.89 -3.29 8.30
C TYR A 387 17.81 -3.06 7.23
N MET A 388 17.65 -3.99 6.30
CA MET A 388 16.58 -4.02 5.27
C MET A 388 16.42 -2.78 4.37
N SER A 389 17.43 -1.94 4.19
CA SER A 389 17.29 -0.66 3.45
C SER A 389 17.22 -0.78 1.92
N ALA A 390 17.19 -1.99 1.37
CA ALA A 390 17.00 -2.25 -0.06
C ALA A 390 15.80 -3.16 -0.29
N ARG A 391 15.07 -2.92 -1.39
CA ARG A 391 14.03 -3.82 -1.84
C ARG A 391 14.65 -5.01 -2.57
N SER A 392 14.28 -6.22 -2.16
CA SER A 392 14.63 -7.47 -2.84
C SER A 392 13.37 -8.01 -3.53
N PRO A 393 13.45 -8.55 -4.76
CA PRO A 393 14.65 -8.98 -5.49
C PRO A 393 15.15 -8.02 -6.58
N TYR A 394 15.02 -6.71 -6.40
CA TYR A 394 15.44 -5.76 -7.44
C TYR A 394 16.96 -5.65 -7.51
N ASP A 395 17.51 -5.94 -8.69
CA ASP A 395 18.94 -6.00 -8.97
C ASP A 395 19.29 -5.05 -10.13
N LEU A 396 20.54 -4.68 -10.28
CA LEU A 396 21.03 -3.94 -11.46
C LEU A 396 21.49 -4.93 -12.53
N GLU A 397 20.87 -4.83 -13.71
CA GLU A 397 21.33 -5.58 -14.88
C GLU A 397 22.63 -5.03 -15.44
N ALA A 398 23.38 -5.85 -16.18
CA ALA A 398 24.56 -5.40 -16.88
C ALA A 398 24.20 -4.40 -17.98
N GLY A 399 24.92 -3.27 -18.06
CA GLY A 399 24.65 -2.26 -19.06
C GLY A 399 24.67 -0.84 -18.51
N GLU A 400 23.87 0.02 -19.10
CA GLU A 400 23.65 1.41 -18.67
C GLU A 400 22.83 1.43 -17.38
N ILE A 401 23.21 2.31 -16.45
CA ILE A 401 22.51 2.52 -15.18
C ILE A 401 21.92 3.92 -15.19
N ARG A 402 20.63 4.03 -14.96
CA ARG A 402 19.90 5.28 -14.83
C ARG A 402 19.56 5.57 -13.36
N TYR A 403 19.32 6.83 -13.04
CA TYR A 403 18.90 7.21 -11.69
C TYR A 403 17.60 6.52 -11.28
N GLY A 404 16.67 6.33 -12.22
CA GLY A 404 15.41 5.59 -12.01
C GLY A 404 15.60 4.15 -11.55
N ASP A 405 16.66 3.46 -12.02
CA ASP A 405 16.94 2.08 -11.61
C ASP A 405 17.22 1.99 -10.10
N LEU A 406 17.80 3.06 -9.53
CA LEU A 406 18.11 3.12 -8.11
C LEU A 406 16.86 3.26 -7.23
N TYR A 407 15.77 3.85 -7.74
CA TYR A 407 14.51 3.90 -7.01
C TYR A 407 13.88 2.52 -6.80
N SER A 408 14.04 1.60 -7.74
CA SER A 408 13.53 0.23 -7.58
C SER A 408 14.25 -0.54 -6.47
N ILE A 409 15.54 -0.21 -6.22
CA ILE A 409 16.39 -0.92 -5.25
C ILE A 409 16.41 -0.21 -3.90
N PHE A 410 16.55 1.13 -3.91
CA PHE A 410 16.61 1.99 -2.72
C PHE A 410 15.51 3.06 -2.78
N PRO A 411 14.24 2.66 -2.71
CA PRO A 411 13.11 3.58 -2.87
C PRO A 411 12.89 4.52 -1.68
N PHE A 412 13.51 4.23 -0.53
CA PHE A 412 13.23 4.91 0.74
C PHE A 412 14.03 6.19 0.90
N ASP A 413 13.38 7.23 1.41
CA ASP A 413 13.98 8.51 1.78
C ASP A 413 14.50 8.48 3.23
N ASN A 414 15.29 7.45 3.55
CA ASN A 414 15.93 7.29 4.85
C ASN A 414 17.20 8.13 4.92
N ASN A 415 17.25 9.06 5.87
CA ASN A 415 18.41 9.95 6.05
C ASN A 415 19.57 9.27 6.80
N LEU A 416 20.79 9.76 6.61
CA LEU A 416 21.98 9.28 7.29
C LEU A 416 22.01 9.73 8.76
N VAL A 417 22.33 8.81 9.67
CA VAL A 417 22.29 9.03 11.12
C VAL A 417 23.54 8.48 11.80
N LEU A 418 24.14 9.28 12.69
CA LEU A 418 25.15 8.83 13.65
C LEU A 418 24.45 8.28 14.89
N CYS A 419 24.71 7.03 15.21
CA CYS A 419 24.14 6.35 16.38
C CYS A 419 25.21 5.88 17.36
N SER A 420 24.84 5.81 18.65
CA SER A 420 25.59 5.08 19.65
C SER A 420 24.96 3.72 19.93
N ILE A 421 25.79 2.73 20.27
CA ILE A 421 25.39 1.36 20.55
C ILE A 421 26.29 0.74 21.64
N LYS A 422 25.72 -0.10 22.51
CA LYS A 422 26.50 -0.89 23.46
C LYS A 422 27.26 -2.00 22.76
N GLY A 423 28.51 -2.28 23.21
CA GLY A 423 29.35 -3.31 22.60
C GLY A 423 28.71 -4.69 22.53
N SER A 424 27.94 -5.08 23.56
CA SER A 424 27.17 -6.33 23.54
C SER A 424 26.12 -6.39 22.44
N ASP A 425 25.47 -5.26 22.11
CA ASP A 425 24.48 -5.19 21.05
C ASP A 425 25.15 -5.04 19.69
N LEU A 426 26.24 -4.27 19.57
CA LEU A 426 27.07 -4.14 18.37
C LEU A 426 27.60 -5.51 17.93
N GLU A 427 28.18 -6.29 18.86
CA GLU A 427 28.66 -7.63 18.58
C GLU A 427 27.56 -8.54 18.03
N ARG A 428 26.41 -8.58 18.73
CA ARG A 428 25.34 -9.50 18.42
C ARG A 428 24.58 -9.14 17.14
N ARG A 429 24.40 -7.84 16.85
CA ARG A 429 23.51 -7.40 15.77
C ARG A 429 24.23 -7.08 14.48
N PHE A 430 25.42 -6.52 14.56
CA PHE A 430 26.17 -6.07 13.38
C PHE A 430 27.39 -6.93 13.07
N PHE A 431 28.11 -7.45 14.07
CA PHE A 431 29.31 -8.23 13.80
C PHE A 431 29.10 -9.74 13.72
N ASN A 432 28.20 -10.30 14.51
CA ASN A 432 28.00 -11.75 14.64
C ASN A 432 26.54 -12.17 14.39
N THR A 433 25.78 -11.37 13.66
CA THR A 433 24.42 -11.74 13.27
C THR A 433 24.44 -12.82 12.18
N ASN A 434 23.49 -13.76 12.27
CA ASN A 434 23.18 -14.71 11.19
C ASN A 434 22.02 -14.21 10.31
N ASN A 435 21.52 -13.01 10.54
CA ASN A 435 20.42 -12.43 9.79
C ASN A 435 20.96 -11.71 8.55
N SER A 436 20.70 -12.23 7.38
CA SER A 436 21.11 -11.69 6.08
C SER A 436 20.56 -10.31 5.75
N ASN A 437 19.54 -9.84 6.51
CA ASN A 437 19.01 -8.50 6.35
C ASN A 437 19.94 -7.40 6.89
N TYR A 438 20.94 -7.76 7.70
CA TYR A 438 21.98 -6.82 8.14
C TYR A 438 23.11 -6.78 7.12
N TYR A 439 23.58 -5.58 6.81
CA TYR A 439 24.73 -5.31 5.97
C TYR A 439 25.65 -4.33 6.67
N VAL A 440 26.96 -4.56 6.60
CA VAL A 440 27.95 -3.77 7.36
C VAL A 440 29.27 -3.64 6.60
N TYR A 441 29.88 -2.46 6.70
CA TYR A 441 31.24 -2.20 6.28
C TYR A 441 32.05 -1.58 7.44
N TYR A 442 33.29 -1.97 7.57
CA TYR A 442 34.23 -1.40 8.52
C TYR A 442 35.69 -1.49 7.97
N ASP A 443 36.48 -0.50 8.29
CA ASP A 443 37.90 -0.44 7.94
C ASP A 443 38.80 -1.24 8.92
N SER A 444 40.09 -0.98 8.91
CA SER A 444 41.04 -1.62 9.81
C SER A 444 40.81 -1.29 11.29
N TYR A 445 40.30 -0.08 11.60
CA TYR A 445 39.93 0.31 12.95
C TYR A 445 38.71 -0.50 13.43
N GLY A 446 37.64 -0.53 12.65
CA GLY A 446 36.47 -1.33 12.95
C GLY A 446 36.79 -2.83 13.10
N ALA A 447 37.66 -3.37 12.24
CA ALA A 447 38.16 -4.73 12.37
C ALA A 447 38.91 -4.98 13.69
N SER A 448 39.68 -4.02 14.18
CA SER A 448 40.37 -4.10 15.48
C SER A 448 39.38 -4.10 16.65
N ILE A 449 38.30 -3.32 16.55
CA ILE A 449 37.19 -3.30 17.53
C ILE A 449 36.46 -4.63 17.53
N LYS A 450 36.08 -5.16 16.36
CA LYS A 450 35.41 -6.46 16.24
C LYS A 450 36.16 -7.59 16.94
N ASN A 451 37.48 -7.59 16.83
CA ASN A 451 38.35 -8.61 17.44
C ASN A 451 38.56 -8.42 18.97
N ASN A 452 38.29 -7.21 19.50
CA ASN A 452 38.58 -6.85 20.88
C ASN A 452 37.43 -6.05 21.52
N ILE A 453 36.19 -6.39 21.18
CA ILE A 453 35.04 -5.64 21.63
C ILE A 453 34.83 -5.69 23.15
N ASP A 454 34.63 -4.55 23.78
CA ASP A 454 34.20 -4.46 25.17
C ASP A 454 32.68 -4.34 25.23
N ALA A 455 32.00 -5.37 25.71
CA ALA A 455 30.55 -5.45 25.81
C ALA A 455 29.90 -4.28 26.56
N ASN A 456 30.62 -3.63 27.48
CA ASN A 456 30.11 -2.55 28.31
C ASN A 456 30.42 -1.15 27.76
N LYS A 457 31.36 -1.04 26.81
CA LYS A 457 31.69 0.22 26.17
C LYS A 457 30.61 0.65 25.19
N THR A 458 30.47 1.94 24.98
CA THR A 458 29.63 2.52 23.92
C THR A 458 30.50 2.80 22.69
N TYR A 459 29.98 2.46 21.53
CA TYR A 459 30.61 2.64 20.21
C TYR A 459 29.71 3.50 19.32
N TYR A 460 30.27 4.09 18.26
CA TYR A 460 29.58 4.93 17.31
C TYR A 460 29.55 4.28 15.93
N ILE A 461 28.38 4.29 15.30
CA ILE A 461 28.13 3.69 13.99
C ILE A 461 27.29 4.62 13.13
N ILE A 462 27.38 4.45 11.82
CA ILE A 462 26.55 5.16 10.86
C ILE A 462 25.50 4.20 10.29
N VAL A 463 24.27 4.63 10.31
CA VAL A 463 23.12 3.88 9.75
C VAL A 463 22.15 4.85 9.07
N ASP A 464 21.14 4.32 8.40
CA ASP A 464 19.97 5.12 7.97
C ASP A 464 18.94 5.31 9.10
N SER A 465 18.01 6.27 8.91
CA SER A 465 17.01 6.62 9.91
C SER A 465 16.04 5.47 10.22
N TYR A 466 15.70 4.62 9.24
CA TYR A 466 14.91 3.42 9.50
C TYR A 466 15.67 2.43 10.40
N SER A 467 16.93 2.14 10.06
CA SER A 467 17.77 1.26 10.87
C SER A 467 17.99 1.78 12.28
N SER A 468 18.05 3.11 12.48
CA SER A 468 18.22 3.73 13.80
C SER A 468 16.96 3.56 14.65
N SER A 469 15.78 3.65 14.06
CA SER A 469 14.50 3.56 14.73
C SER A 469 14.03 2.12 14.97
N TYR A 470 14.60 1.14 14.25
CA TYR A 470 14.24 -0.27 14.41
C TYR A 470 14.59 -0.77 15.82
N ALA A 471 13.59 -0.88 16.69
CA ALA A 471 13.76 -1.17 18.12
C ALA A 471 14.67 -2.35 18.45
N PRO A 472 14.68 -3.49 17.68
CA PRO A 472 15.62 -4.57 17.90
C PRO A 472 17.09 -4.16 17.79
N ASN A 473 17.47 -3.11 17.06
CA ASN A 473 18.85 -2.65 16.91
C ASN A 473 19.41 -2.03 18.18
N ARG A 474 18.54 -1.46 19.05
CA ARG A 474 18.94 -0.79 20.30
C ARG A 474 19.95 0.32 20.09
N LEU A 475 19.72 1.10 19.06
CA LEU A 475 20.51 2.27 18.73
C LEU A 475 19.99 3.49 19.50
N THR A 476 20.89 4.44 19.76
CA THR A 476 20.52 5.76 20.24
C THR A 476 21.07 6.77 19.26
N GLU A 477 20.21 7.51 18.60
CA GLU A 477 20.58 8.57 17.69
C GLU A 477 21.35 9.67 18.44
N ILE A 478 22.46 10.09 17.86
CA ILE A 478 23.34 11.15 18.39
C ILE A 478 23.25 12.39 17.53
N LYS A 479 23.34 12.21 16.22
CA LYS A 479 23.24 13.28 15.23
C LYS A 479 22.55 12.76 13.99
N ARG A 480 21.71 13.62 13.39
CA ARG A 480 21.18 13.47 12.04
C ARG A 480 21.75 14.61 11.19
N TYR A 481 22.06 14.34 9.95
CA TYR A 481 22.51 15.38 9.06
C TYR A 481 21.32 16.25 8.63
N ASP A 482 21.48 17.57 8.67
CA ASP A 482 20.39 18.53 8.40
C ASP A 482 19.93 18.48 6.94
N GLU A 483 20.88 18.28 6.00
CA GLU A 483 20.56 18.08 4.60
C GLU A 483 20.39 16.57 4.36
N PRO A 484 19.22 16.11 3.83
CA PRO A 484 18.99 14.70 3.60
C PRO A 484 20.08 14.05 2.73
N VAL A 485 20.60 12.90 3.17
CA VAL A 485 21.55 12.07 2.42
C VAL A 485 20.96 10.69 2.30
N TYR A 486 20.47 10.37 1.11
CA TYR A 486 19.81 9.10 0.83
C TYR A 486 20.79 8.08 0.26
N ALA A 487 20.51 6.78 0.51
CA ALA A 487 21.30 5.67 -0.01
C ALA A 487 21.48 5.74 -1.53
N ARG A 488 20.38 6.00 -2.26
CA ARG A 488 20.41 6.08 -3.73
C ARG A 488 21.27 7.23 -4.25
N ASP A 489 21.32 8.39 -3.55
CA ASP A 489 22.11 9.54 -3.99
C ASP A 489 23.60 9.27 -3.82
N LEU A 490 23.99 8.67 -2.70
CA LEU A 490 25.38 8.22 -2.48
C LEU A 490 25.79 7.19 -3.53
N LEU A 491 24.90 6.25 -3.85
CA LEU A 491 25.18 5.26 -4.89
C LEU A 491 25.25 5.90 -6.29
N ALA A 492 24.37 6.87 -6.59
CA ALA A 492 24.40 7.60 -7.85
C ALA A 492 25.74 8.34 -8.04
N GLU A 493 26.22 9.04 -7.02
CA GLU A 493 27.53 9.70 -7.06
C GLU A 493 28.68 8.69 -7.23
N TYR A 494 28.64 7.56 -6.52
CA TYR A 494 29.61 6.50 -6.65
C TYR A 494 29.66 5.92 -8.09
N ILE A 495 28.49 5.70 -8.70
CA ILE A 495 28.40 5.22 -10.09
C ILE A 495 28.95 6.25 -11.08
N LYS A 496 28.61 7.54 -10.92
CA LYS A 496 29.13 8.65 -11.75
C LYS A 496 30.67 8.75 -11.69
N GLN A 497 31.27 8.35 -10.59
CA GLN A 497 32.72 8.29 -10.41
C GLN A 497 33.35 6.99 -10.96
N GLY A 498 32.55 6.10 -11.58
CA GLY A 498 33.00 4.84 -12.15
C GLY A 498 33.05 3.67 -11.16
N GLY A 499 32.42 3.78 -10.01
CA GLY A 499 32.51 2.79 -8.93
C GLY A 499 32.01 1.39 -9.27
N LEU A 500 31.07 1.23 -10.20
CA LEU A 500 30.58 -0.06 -10.67
C LEU A 500 31.12 -0.50 -12.04
N SER A 501 32.04 0.25 -12.62
CA SER A 501 32.55 0.03 -13.98
C SER A 501 33.61 -1.08 -14.09
N HIS A 502 33.89 -1.80 -13.01
CA HIS A 502 34.92 -2.84 -12.92
C HIS A 502 34.38 -4.21 -12.56
#